data_b1fd6043a02f0bd63938ce509dab6af9
#
_entry.id   b1fd6043a02f0bd63938ce509dab6af9
#
_cell.length_a   1.000
_cell.length_b   1.000
_cell.length_c   1.000
_cell.angle_alpha   90.00
_cell.angle_beta   90.00
_cell.angle_gamma   90.00
#
_symmetry.space_group_name_H-M   'P 1'
#
loop_
_entity.id
_entity.type
_entity.pdbx_description
1 polymer ?
#
loop_
_entity_poly.entity_id
_entity_poly.type
_entity_poly.pdbx_seq_one_letter_code
_entity_poly.pdbx_strand_id
1 'polypeptide(L)'
;MYLYRELKKQSLRACLKLSVWLIVFSVLFVGMLASASSSGLSDLLSTPLGFFCLPGLWGICRLVYALCGGYQSRVRTYVKSAPDPALMLEQLEQAYGQADRSLNCLCIAGPWTLVQDGPATYLYETLDILWVYQFTQTVRRRGISSHTYYLTICDRDERLQFCMSEGEVRQCLQAFAAYAPFVVRGYSSQLSSLYENDRFKFIKAVRQRQEQTIAKQGGQDTCTSTDS
;
A
#
# COMPACT_ATOMS: atom_id res chain seq x y z
N MET A 1 5.71 -11.33 17.41
CA MET A 1 4.62 -11.47 16.38
C MET A 1 3.59 -10.32 16.45
N TYR A 2 3.97 -9.20 17.00
CA TYR A 2 3.13 -7.99 17.13
C TYR A 2 2.78 -7.39 15.76
N LEU A 3 3.76 -7.24 14.86
CA LEU A 3 3.59 -6.64 13.55
C LEU A 3 2.48 -7.31 12.72
N TYR A 4 2.55 -8.64 12.54
CA TYR A 4 1.53 -9.36 11.76
C TYR A 4 0.13 -9.25 12.35
N ARG A 5 0.02 -9.17 13.68
CA ARG A 5 -1.27 -8.98 14.35
C ARG A 5 -1.84 -7.59 14.04
N GLU A 6 -1.02 -6.56 14.04
CA GLU A 6 -1.44 -5.18 13.75
C GLU A 6 -1.79 -5.01 12.25
N LEU A 7 -0.96 -5.51 11.34
CA LEU A 7 -1.25 -5.50 9.91
C LEU A 7 -2.54 -6.27 9.57
N LYS A 8 -2.74 -7.43 10.21
CA LYS A 8 -3.98 -8.20 10.06
C LYS A 8 -5.21 -7.41 10.53
N LYS A 9 -5.11 -6.71 11.67
CA LYS A 9 -6.18 -5.90 12.21
C LYS A 9 -6.52 -4.73 11.29
N GLN A 10 -5.50 -4.07 10.70
CA GLN A 10 -5.69 -3.01 9.72
C GLN A 10 -6.38 -3.54 8.45
N SER A 11 -5.92 -4.66 7.90
CA SER A 11 -6.53 -5.32 6.73
C SER A 11 -7.98 -5.70 6.99
N LEU A 12 -8.26 -6.25 8.17
CA LEU A 12 -9.61 -6.62 8.56
C LEU A 12 -10.53 -5.40 8.64
N ARG A 13 -10.07 -4.30 9.25
CA ARG A 13 -10.82 -3.04 9.31
C ARG A 13 -11.10 -2.46 7.93
N ALA A 14 -10.10 -2.50 7.02
CA ALA A 14 -10.26 -2.03 5.65
C ALA A 14 -11.27 -2.89 4.85
N CYS A 15 -11.32 -4.20 5.10
CA CYS A 15 -12.28 -5.10 4.44
C CYS A 15 -13.69 -4.98 5.03
N LEU A 16 -13.81 -4.75 6.35
CA LEU A 16 -15.06 -4.94 7.10
C LEU A 16 -16.21 -4.10 6.54
N LYS A 17 -15.98 -2.79 6.35
CA LYS A 17 -17.03 -1.88 5.90
C LYS A 17 -17.66 -2.33 4.58
N LEU A 18 -16.83 -2.55 3.56
CA LEU A 18 -17.33 -2.92 2.23
C LEU A 18 -17.94 -4.33 2.23
N SER A 19 -17.31 -5.30 2.90
CA SER A 19 -17.80 -6.68 2.94
C SER A 19 -19.13 -6.79 3.69
N VAL A 20 -19.30 -6.09 4.80
CA VAL A 20 -20.58 -6.05 5.52
C VAL A 20 -21.68 -5.45 4.65
N TRP A 21 -21.43 -4.32 3.97
CA TRP A 21 -22.40 -3.72 3.06
C TRP A 21 -22.79 -4.68 1.93
N LEU A 22 -21.84 -5.39 1.33
CA LEU A 22 -22.13 -6.36 0.27
C LEU A 22 -22.96 -7.54 0.75
N ILE A 23 -22.67 -8.05 1.95
CA ILE A 23 -23.43 -9.15 2.57
C ILE A 23 -24.85 -8.69 2.88
N VAL A 24 -25.00 -7.53 3.56
CA VAL A 24 -26.32 -7.00 3.92
C VAL A 24 -27.16 -6.73 2.66
N PHE A 25 -26.56 -6.11 1.64
CA PHE A 25 -27.25 -5.86 0.37
C PHE A 25 -27.73 -7.17 -0.27
N SER A 26 -26.88 -8.20 -0.34
CA SER A 26 -27.24 -9.49 -0.92
C SER A 26 -28.35 -10.17 -0.13
N VAL A 27 -28.31 -10.16 1.20
CA VAL A 27 -29.34 -10.75 2.06
C VAL A 27 -30.68 -10.05 1.89
N LEU A 28 -30.68 -8.70 1.93
CA LEU A 28 -31.93 -7.90 1.75
C LEU A 28 -32.52 -8.12 0.37
N PHE A 29 -31.68 -8.14 -0.68
CA PHE A 29 -32.14 -8.34 -2.05
C PHE A 29 -32.74 -9.72 -2.25
N VAL A 30 -32.09 -10.79 -1.76
CA VAL A 30 -32.61 -12.17 -1.82
C VAL A 30 -33.90 -12.29 -1.00
N GLY A 31 -33.97 -11.69 0.19
CA GLY A 31 -35.17 -11.68 1.01
C GLY A 31 -36.34 -10.97 0.34
N MET A 32 -36.11 -9.83 -0.32
CA MET A 32 -37.11 -9.10 -1.09
C MET A 32 -37.65 -9.93 -2.26
N LEU A 33 -36.76 -10.61 -2.98
CA LEU A 33 -37.16 -11.50 -4.09
C LEU A 33 -37.93 -12.72 -3.62
N ALA A 34 -37.49 -13.35 -2.53
CA ALA A 34 -38.16 -14.51 -1.96
C ALA A 34 -39.58 -14.18 -1.47
N SER A 35 -39.80 -12.95 -0.95
CA SER A 35 -41.14 -12.50 -0.54
C SER A 35 -42.04 -12.14 -1.73
N ALA A 36 -41.47 -11.79 -2.89
CA ALA A 36 -42.21 -11.43 -4.10
C ALA A 36 -42.53 -12.64 -4.99
N SER A 37 -41.81 -13.75 -4.84
CA SER A 37 -42.01 -14.98 -5.63
C SER A 37 -42.75 -16.03 -4.80
N SER A 38 -43.83 -16.59 -5.37
CA SER A 38 -44.50 -17.79 -4.82
C SER A 38 -43.72 -19.09 -5.11
N SER A 39 -42.64 -18.99 -5.87
CA SER A 39 -41.76 -20.12 -6.24
C SER A 39 -40.69 -20.37 -5.20
N GLY A 40 -40.31 -21.61 -5.00
CA GLY A 40 -39.32 -21.99 -3.97
C GLY A 40 -37.91 -21.47 -4.24
N LEU A 41 -37.04 -21.52 -3.19
CA LEU A 41 -35.67 -21.05 -3.20
C LEU A 41 -34.82 -21.68 -4.33
N SER A 42 -35.13 -22.92 -4.76
CA SER A 42 -34.49 -23.64 -5.87
C SER A 42 -34.64 -22.93 -7.22
N ASP A 43 -35.82 -22.36 -7.47
CA ASP A 43 -36.11 -21.68 -8.73
C ASP A 43 -35.43 -20.29 -8.80
N LEU A 44 -35.21 -19.69 -7.63
CA LEU A 44 -34.51 -18.42 -7.50
C LEU A 44 -33.01 -18.55 -7.82
N LEU A 45 -32.38 -19.66 -7.45
CA LEU A 45 -30.96 -19.95 -7.72
C LEU A 45 -30.70 -20.32 -9.18
N SER A 46 -31.69 -20.90 -9.88
CA SER A 46 -31.58 -21.28 -11.30
C SER A 46 -31.83 -20.12 -12.29
N THR A 47 -32.31 -18.97 -11.81
CA THR A 47 -32.57 -17.78 -12.61
C THR A 47 -31.37 -16.84 -12.63
N PRO A 48 -31.30 -15.87 -13.62
CA PRO A 48 -30.28 -14.80 -13.61
C PRO A 48 -30.22 -14.00 -12.31
N LEU A 49 -31.24 -14.09 -11.46
CA LEU A 49 -31.32 -13.48 -10.14
C LEU A 49 -30.30 -14.05 -9.13
N GLY A 50 -29.83 -15.30 -9.32
CA GLY A 50 -28.73 -15.88 -8.55
C GLY A 50 -27.43 -15.06 -8.63
N PHE A 51 -27.23 -14.28 -9.68
CA PHE A 51 -26.07 -13.39 -9.78
C PHE A 51 -26.00 -12.32 -8.70
N PHE A 52 -27.12 -11.97 -8.08
CA PHE A 52 -27.15 -10.99 -6.98
C PHE A 52 -26.61 -11.54 -5.65
N CYS A 53 -26.45 -12.87 -5.54
CA CYS A 53 -25.76 -13.50 -4.41
C CYS A 53 -24.24 -13.37 -4.51
N LEU A 54 -23.68 -13.19 -5.71
CA LEU A 54 -22.23 -13.12 -5.95
C LEU A 54 -21.52 -12.01 -5.16
N PRO A 55 -22.06 -10.77 -5.05
CA PRO A 55 -21.44 -9.73 -4.23
C PRO A 55 -21.31 -10.11 -2.76
N GLY A 56 -22.33 -10.77 -2.19
CA GLY A 56 -22.31 -11.27 -0.81
C GLY A 56 -21.26 -12.36 -0.63
N LEU A 57 -21.22 -13.33 -1.53
CA LEU A 57 -20.23 -14.39 -1.52
C LEU A 57 -18.79 -13.83 -1.63
N TRP A 58 -18.59 -12.87 -2.53
CA TRP A 58 -17.32 -12.18 -2.67
C TRP A 58 -16.93 -11.42 -1.39
N GLY A 59 -17.89 -10.77 -0.72
CA GLY A 59 -17.68 -10.12 0.57
C GLY A 59 -17.22 -11.10 1.65
N ILE A 60 -17.84 -12.28 1.71
CA ILE A 60 -17.46 -13.36 2.65
C ILE A 60 -16.05 -13.87 2.32
N CYS A 61 -15.76 -14.20 1.06
CA CYS A 61 -14.44 -14.66 0.62
C CYS A 61 -13.35 -13.65 0.97
N ARG A 62 -13.62 -12.36 0.78
CA ARG A 62 -12.70 -11.28 1.11
C ARG A 62 -12.42 -11.19 2.62
N LEU A 63 -13.44 -11.36 3.46
CA LEU A 63 -13.27 -11.41 4.91
C LEU A 63 -12.46 -12.63 5.36
N VAL A 64 -12.77 -13.81 4.83
CA VAL A 64 -12.02 -15.04 5.11
C VAL A 64 -10.56 -14.87 4.69
N TYR A 65 -10.30 -14.32 3.52
CA TYR A 65 -8.94 -14.05 3.04
C TYR A 65 -8.17 -13.09 3.97
N ALA A 66 -8.84 -12.05 4.48
CA ALA A 66 -8.26 -11.13 5.46
C ALA A 66 -7.98 -11.83 6.80
N LEU A 67 -8.91 -12.67 7.27
CA LEU A 67 -8.76 -13.45 8.50
C LEU A 67 -7.60 -14.48 8.42
N CYS A 68 -7.39 -15.07 7.25
CA CYS A 68 -6.26 -15.97 6.99
C CYS A 68 -4.93 -15.22 6.82
N GLY A 69 -4.95 -13.88 6.78
CA GLY A 69 -3.75 -13.05 6.61
C GLY A 69 -3.21 -13.09 5.17
N GLY A 70 -4.08 -13.33 4.18
CA GLY A 70 -3.71 -13.38 2.76
C GLY A 70 -3.17 -12.03 2.24
N TYR A 71 -3.67 -10.92 2.78
CA TYR A 71 -3.21 -9.58 2.39
C TYR A 71 -1.79 -9.23 2.89
N GLN A 72 -1.23 -9.99 3.82
CA GLN A 72 0.16 -9.87 4.27
C GLN A 72 1.11 -10.88 3.59
N SER A 73 0.66 -11.54 2.54
CA SER A 73 1.47 -12.57 1.84
C SER A 73 2.80 -12.01 1.34
N ARG A 74 2.84 -10.80 0.79
CA ARG A 74 4.08 -10.14 0.33
C ARG A 74 5.08 -9.91 1.47
N VAL A 75 4.62 -9.37 2.60
CA VAL A 75 5.46 -9.18 3.79
C VAL A 75 6.01 -10.52 4.31
N ARG A 76 5.14 -11.55 4.36
CA ARG A 76 5.55 -12.89 4.79
C ARG A 76 6.55 -13.52 3.84
N THR A 77 6.34 -13.40 2.53
CA THR A 77 7.27 -13.94 1.52
C THR A 77 8.61 -13.24 1.64
N TYR A 78 8.61 -11.92 1.77
CA TYR A 78 9.84 -11.13 1.92
C TYR A 78 10.62 -11.54 3.18
N VAL A 79 9.96 -11.63 4.34
CA VAL A 79 10.60 -12.08 5.59
C VAL A 79 11.12 -13.53 5.47
N LYS A 80 10.37 -14.43 4.82
CA LYS A 80 10.79 -15.84 4.61
C LYS A 80 11.98 -15.97 3.66
N SER A 81 12.16 -15.05 2.72
CA SER A 81 13.30 -15.05 1.80
C SER A 81 14.60 -14.52 2.40
N ALA A 82 14.54 -13.91 3.58
CA ALA A 82 15.72 -13.44 4.28
C ALA A 82 16.60 -14.61 4.77
N PRO A 83 17.91 -14.44 4.84
CA PRO A 83 18.85 -15.48 5.34
C PRO A 83 18.51 -15.94 6.77
N ASP A 84 18.08 -15.03 7.62
CA ASP A 84 17.55 -15.32 8.95
C ASP A 84 16.17 -14.67 9.12
N PRO A 85 15.08 -15.40 8.87
CA PRO A 85 13.73 -14.87 8.97
C PRO A 85 13.34 -14.43 10.39
N ALA A 86 13.91 -15.06 11.43
CA ALA A 86 13.57 -14.73 12.81
C ALA A 86 14.18 -13.39 13.22
N LEU A 87 15.47 -13.20 12.93
CA LEU A 87 16.19 -11.94 13.18
C LEU A 87 15.57 -10.80 12.37
N MET A 88 15.27 -11.04 11.10
CA MET A 88 14.63 -10.04 10.26
C MET A 88 13.28 -9.61 10.82
N LEU A 89 12.45 -10.55 11.27
CA LEU A 89 11.15 -10.22 11.85
C LEU A 89 11.31 -9.40 13.14
N GLU A 90 12.28 -9.73 14.00
CA GLU A 90 12.56 -8.98 15.20
C GLU A 90 12.98 -7.54 14.91
N GLN A 91 13.91 -7.35 13.96
CA GLN A 91 14.35 -6.03 13.52
C GLN A 91 13.19 -5.21 12.93
N LEU A 92 12.34 -5.83 12.11
CA LEU A 92 11.18 -5.19 11.53
C LEU A 92 10.14 -4.82 12.60
N GLU A 93 9.90 -5.68 13.59
CA GLU A 93 8.99 -5.39 14.71
C GLU A 93 9.53 -4.24 15.59
N GLN A 94 10.81 -4.21 15.85
CA GLN A 94 11.46 -3.14 16.61
C GLN A 94 11.37 -1.80 15.85
N ALA A 95 11.75 -1.79 14.57
CA ALA A 95 11.68 -0.60 13.73
C ALA A 95 10.23 -0.08 13.60
N TYR A 96 9.27 -0.96 13.36
CA TYR A 96 7.85 -0.61 13.28
C TYR A 96 7.30 -0.09 14.60
N GLY A 97 7.81 -0.57 15.74
CA GLY A 97 7.43 -0.10 17.07
C GLY A 97 7.86 1.33 17.36
N GLN A 98 8.98 1.76 16.79
CA GLN A 98 9.58 3.09 16.97
C GLN A 98 9.15 4.11 15.91
N ALA A 99 8.56 3.64 14.80
CA ALA A 99 8.21 4.49 13.67
C ALA A 99 7.01 5.39 13.96
N ASP A 100 7.01 6.56 13.32
CA ASP A 100 5.84 7.42 13.27
C ASP A 100 4.73 6.77 12.44
N ARG A 101 3.58 6.54 13.07
CA ARG A 101 2.38 5.94 12.49
C ARG A 101 1.25 6.94 12.34
N SER A 102 1.56 8.22 12.25
CA SER A 102 0.58 9.29 12.03
C SER A 102 -0.14 9.13 10.69
N LEU A 103 0.53 8.52 9.71
CA LEU A 103 -0.04 8.19 8.41
C LEU A 103 -0.53 6.75 8.38
N ASN A 104 -1.83 6.56 8.11
CA ASN A 104 -2.42 5.21 8.03
C ASN A 104 -1.96 4.43 6.79
N CYS A 105 -1.52 5.12 5.73
CA CYS A 105 -1.17 4.54 4.44
C CYS A 105 0.34 4.32 4.23
N LEU A 106 1.18 4.98 5.04
CA LEU A 106 2.64 4.90 4.93
C LEU A 106 3.28 4.87 6.31
N CYS A 107 4.24 3.98 6.49
CA CYS A 107 5.09 3.93 7.69
C CYS A 107 6.54 3.74 7.24
N ILE A 108 7.40 4.74 7.49
CA ILE A 108 8.83 4.65 7.25
C ILE A 108 9.51 4.32 8.59
N ALA A 109 10.04 3.12 8.71
CA ALA A 109 10.56 2.52 9.93
C ALA A 109 12.06 2.23 9.75
N GLY A 110 12.89 3.27 9.80
CA GLY A 110 14.33 3.13 9.57
C GLY A 110 14.64 2.53 8.18
N PRO A 111 15.24 1.32 8.13
CA PRO A 111 15.58 0.68 6.85
C PRO A 111 14.36 0.18 6.08
N TRP A 112 13.16 0.20 6.68
CA TRP A 112 11.95 -0.38 6.12
C TRP A 112 10.89 0.66 5.80
N THR A 113 10.23 0.50 4.66
CA THR A 113 9.06 1.29 4.28
C THR A 113 7.88 0.36 4.04
N LEU A 114 6.81 0.55 4.81
CA LEU A 114 5.56 -0.16 4.66
C LEU A 114 4.53 0.78 4.02
N VAL A 115 3.89 0.30 2.96
CA VAL A 115 2.81 1.01 2.26
C VAL A 115 1.55 0.18 2.34
N GLN A 116 0.47 0.79 2.79
CA GLN A 116 -0.83 0.15 2.86
C GLN A 116 -1.71 0.62 1.70
N ASP A 117 -2.17 -0.33 0.89
CA ASP A 117 -3.13 -0.11 -0.19
C ASP A 117 -4.42 -0.88 0.11
N GLY A 118 -5.41 -0.17 0.63
CA GLY A 118 -6.61 -0.80 1.14
C GLY A 118 -6.29 -1.87 2.20
N PRO A 119 -6.62 -3.15 1.96
CA PRO A 119 -6.28 -4.24 2.89
C PRO A 119 -4.86 -4.79 2.73
N ALA A 120 -4.19 -4.54 1.61
CA ALA A 120 -2.87 -5.09 1.30
C ALA A 120 -1.76 -4.23 1.91
N THR A 121 -0.68 -4.90 2.34
CA THR A 121 0.53 -4.24 2.84
C THR A 121 1.72 -4.65 2.00
N TYR A 122 2.47 -3.64 1.57
CA TYR A 122 3.70 -3.76 0.80
C TYR A 122 4.88 -3.39 1.68
N LEU A 123 5.96 -4.13 1.58
CA LEU A 123 7.19 -3.90 2.32
C LEU A 123 8.33 -3.66 1.34
N TYR A 124 9.08 -2.59 1.57
CA TYR A 124 10.27 -2.21 0.80
C TYR A 124 11.44 -2.00 1.76
N GLU A 125 12.64 -2.28 1.29
CA GLU A 125 13.82 -1.64 1.85
C GLU A 125 13.83 -0.18 1.43
N THR A 126 13.93 0.73 2.39
CA THR A 126 13.85 2.17 2.10
C THR A 126 14.94 2.62 1.10
N LEU A 127 16.12 1.99 1.15
CA LEU A 127 17.23 2.24 0.23
C LEU A 127 17.00 1.72 -1.19
N ASP A 128 16.07 0.80 -1.39
CA ASP A 128 15.72 0.29 -2.72
C ASP A 128 14.68 1.16 -3.42
N ILE A 129 14.02 2.04 -2.66
CA ILE A 129 13.10 3.01 -3.25
C ILE A 129 13.92 4.08 -3.97
N LEU A 130 13.79 4.12 -5.29
CA LEU A 130 14.55 5.01 -6.15
C LEU A 130 13.84 6.34 -6.38
N TRP A 131 12.52 6.28 -6.59
CA TRP A 131 11.74 7.43 -7.02
C TRP A 131 10.31 7.35 -6.52
N VAL A 132 9.80 8.46 -5.99
CA VAL A 132 8.41 8.59 -5.53
C VAL A 132 7.79 9.86 -6.10
N TYR A 133 6.54 9.77 -6.57
CA TYR A 133 5.84 10.91 -7.10
C TYR A 133 4.32 10.75 -7.07
N GLN A 134 3.62 11.86 -7.17
CA GLN A 134 2.18 11.88 -7.38
C GLN A 134 1.88 11.68 -8.87
N PHE A 135 1.01 10.73 -9.17
CA PHE A 135 0.37 10.59 -10.47
C PHE A 135 -1.11 10.93 -10.35
N THR A 136 -1.64 11.73 -11.28
CA THR A 136 -3.05 12.12 -11.29
C THR A 136 -3.68 11.66 -12.59
N GLN A 137 -4.65 10.77 -12.49
CA GLN A 137 -5.47 10.35 -13.61
C GLN A 137 -6.73 11.20 -13.67
N THR A 138 -6.95 11.88 -14.80
CA THR A 138 -8.17 12.67 -15.04
C THR A 138 -9.05 11.95 -16.05
N VAL A 139 -10.28 11.64 -15.65
CA VAL A 139 -11.30 11.06 -16.53
C VAL A 139 -12.40 12.10 -16.76
N ARG A 140 -12.65 12.40 -18.02
CA ARG A 140 -13.75 13.30 -18.43
C ARG A 140 -14.88 12.49 -19.02
N ARG A 141 -16.08 12.58 -18.42
CA ARG A 141 -17.30 11.96 -18.93
C ARG A 141 -18.45 12.98 -18.89
N ARG A 142 -19.11 13.23 -20.03
CA ARG A 142 -20.29 14.11 -20.14
C ARG A 142 -20.12 15.48 -19.46
N GLY A 143 -18.95 16.10 -19.60
CA GLY A 143 -18.66 17.42 -19.00
C GLY A 143 -18.22 17.38 -17.53
N ILE A 144 -18.26 16.21 -16.88
CA ILE A 144 -17.77 16.03 -15.50
C ILE A 144 -16.35 15.50 -15.54
N SER A 145 -15.43 16.19 -14.84
CA SER A 145 -14.06 15.72 -14.65
C SER A 145 -13.94 15.08 -13.28
N SER A 146 -13.44 13.85 -13.22
CA SER A 146 -13.04 13.19 -11.96
C SER A 146 -11.53 12.99 -11.95
N HIS A 147 -10.93 13.22 -10.78
CA HIS A 147 -9.51 13.05 -10.56
C HIS A 147 -9.28 11.89 -9.60
N THR A 148 -8.37 11.00 -9.97
CA THR A 148 -7.89 9.93 -9.10
C THR A 148 -6.41 10.15 -8.89
N TYR A 149 -6.00 10.15 -7.62
CA TYR A 149 -4.63 10.42 -7.22
C TYR A 149 -3.94 9.13 -6.82
N TYR A 150 -2.68 9.00 -7.19
CA TYR A 150 -1.85 7.85 -6.90
C TYR A 150 -0.51 8.29 -6.33
N LEU A 151 -0.09 7.64 -5.26
CA LEU A 151 1.32 7.62 -4.88
C LEU A 151 2.01 6.55 -5.74
N THR A 152 2.97 6.96 -6.55
CA THR A 152 3.78 6.04 -7.35
C THR A 152 5.13 5.86 -6.68
N ILE A 153 5.49 4.60 -6.44
CA ILE A 153 6.77 4.18 -5.90
C ILE A 153 7.47 3.34 -6.96
N CYS A 154 8.68 3.72 -7.30
CA CYS A 154 9.55 3.00 -8.21
C CYS A 154 10.74 2.46 -7.43
N ASP A 155 10.90 1.15 -7.42
CA ASP A 155 12.09 0.47 -6.96
C ASP A 155 12.95 -0.01 -8.13
N ARG A 156 13.86 -0.96 -7.89
CA ARG A 156 14.72 -1.53 -8.93
C ARG A 156 13.97 -2.38 -9.94
N ASP A 157 12.91 -3.04 -9.50
CA ASP A 157 12.27 -4.12 -10.24
C ASP A 157 10.91 -3.71 -10.79
N GLU A 158 10.15 -2.93 -10.03
CA GLU A 158 8.80 -2.60 -10.39
C GLU A 158 8.43 -1.12 -10.12
N ARG A 159 7.32 -0.70 -10.71
CA ARG A 159 6.66 0.58 -10.45
C ARG A 159 5.25 0.28 -9.99
N LEU A 160 4.96 0.56 -8.74
CA LEU A 160 3.64 0.37 -8.15
C LEU A 160 2.93 1.70 -7.91
N GLN A 161 1.62 1.68 -8.09
CA GLN A 161 0.75 2.83 -7.91
C GLN A 161 -0.29 2.51 -6.83
N PHE A 162 -0.35 3.35 -5.81
CA PHE A 162 -1.24 3.22 -4.67
C PHE A 162 -2.32 4.30 -4.75
N CYS A 163 -3.58 3.90 -4.88
CA CYS A 163 -4.70 4.83 -4.96
C CYS A 163 -4.98 5.42 -3.58
N MET A 164 -4.89 6.74 -3.47
CA MET A 164 -5.05 7.48 -2.21
C MET A 164 -5.77 8.81 -2.49
N SER A 165 -6.24 9.48 -1.43
CA SER A 165 -6.68 10.86 -1.55
C SER A 165 -5.49 11.79 -1.86
N GLU A 166 -5.76 12.96 -2.46
CA GLU A 166 -4.72 13.95 -2.75
C GLU A 166 -3.95 14.37 -1.49
N GLY A 167 -4.67 14.54 -0.37
CA GLY A 167 -4.08 14.90 0.92
C GLY A 167 -3.12 13.83 1.44
N GLU A 168 -3.50 12.54 1.34
CA GLU A 168 -2.66 11.42 1.75
C GLU A 168 -1.40 11.32 0.90
N VAL A 169 -1.51 11.47 -0.44
CA VAL A 169 -0.33 11.46 -1.32
C VAL A 169 0.65 12.57 -0.95
N ARG A 170 0.14 13.77 -0.67
CA ARG A 170 0.96 14.92 -0.26
C ARG A 170 1.68 14.65 1.07
N GLN A 171 0.96 14.10 2.06
CA GLN A 171 1.54 13.72 3.34
C GLN A 171 2.60 12.62 3.20
N CYS A 172 2.37 11.62 2.35
CA CYS A 172 3.36 10.59 2.04
C CYS A 172 4.63 11.18 1.43
N LEU A 173 4.51 12.10 0.47
CA LEU A 173 5.66 12.76 -0.14
C LEU A 173 6.43 13.63 0.88
N GLN A 174 5.75 14.25 1.83
CA GLN A 174 6.37 14.97 2.95
C GLN A 174 7.10 14.01 3.89
N ALA A 175 6.51 12.85 4.20
CA ALA A 175 7.17 11.83 5.02
C ALA A 175 8.45 11.30 4.34
N PHE A 176 8.42 11.03 3.04
CA PHE A 176 9.64 10.70 2.29
C PHE A 176 10.68 11.85 2.30
N ALA A 177 10.22 13.10 2.34
CA ALA A 177 11.13 14.23 2.47
C ALA A 177 11.84 14.27 3.81
N ALA A 178 11.13 13.93 4.88
CA ALA A 178 11.64 13.99 6.24
C ALA A 178 12.50 12.76 6.59
N TYR A 179 12.03 11.56 6.26
CA TYR A 179 12.63 10.31 6.73
C TYR A 179 13.51 9.59 5.69
N ALA A 180 13.35 9.90 4.41
CA ALA A 180 14.14 9.32 3.31
C ALA A 180 14.54 10.40 2.28
N PRO A 181 15.32 11.43 2.67
CA PRO A 181 15.62 12.59 1.83
C PRO A 181 16.45 12.25 0.59
N PHE A 182 17.07 11.08 0.56
CA PHE A 182 17.83 10.56 -0.57
C PHE A 182 16.94 10.02 -1.71
N VAL A 183 15.67 9.72 -1.45
CA VAL A 183 14.73 9.27 -2.48
C VAL A 183 14.42 10.43 -3.44
N VAL A 184 14.47 10.17 -4.75
CA VAL A 184 14.08 11.16 -5.75
C VAL A 184 12.57 11.40 -5.67
N ARG A 185 12.16 12.66 -5.60
CA ARG A 185 10.75 13.05 -5.43
C ARG A 185 10.27 13.92 -6.57
N GLY A 186 8.99 13.78 -6.87
CA GLY A 186 8.30 14.57 -7.89
C GLY A 186 8.41 13.95 -9.28
N TYR A 187 7.38 14.20 -10.09
CA TYR A 187 7.31 13.72 -11.46
C TYR A 187 8.02 14.66 -12.42
N SER A 188 8.79 14.10 -13.33
CA SER A 188 9.21 14.78 -14.56
C SER A 188 9.21 13.79 -15.72
N SER A 189 8.89 14.28 -16.92
CA SER A 189 8.89 13.44 -18.13
C SER A 189 10.29 12.93 -18.45
N GLN A 190 11.34 13.71 -18.13
CA GLN A 190 12.72 13.30 -18.30
C GLN A 190 13.09 12.13 -17.38
N LEU A 191 12.68 12.18 -16.09
CA LEU A 191 12.90 11.10 -15.15
C LEU A 191 12.13 9.84 -15.55
N SER A 192 10.88 10.00 -16.03
CA SER A 192 10.09 8.86 -16.54
C SER A 192 10.75 8.20 -17.74
N SER A 193 11.17 9.01 -18.71
CA SER A 193 11.88 8.50 -19.90
C SER A 193 13.20 7.81 -19.52
N LEU A 194 13.96 8.37 -18.57
CA LEU A 194 15.20 7.77 -18.12
C LEU A 194 14.94 6.43 -17.40
N TYR A 195 13.92 6.38 -16.55
CA TYR A 195 13.52 5.17 -15.84
C TYR A 195 13.07 4.06 -16.78
N GLU A 196 12.36 4.40 -17.87
CA GLU A 196 11.83 3.43 -18.84
C GLU A 196 12.85 2.99 -19.88
N ASN A 197 13.72 3.91 -20.36
CA ASN A 197 14.62 3.63 -21.47
C ASN A 197 16.05 3.27 -21.05
N ASP A 198 16.52 3.77 -19.89
CA ASP A 198 17.89 3.51 -19.42
C ASP A 198 17.89 3.38 -17.89
N ARG A 199 17.22 2.33 -17.44
CA ARG A 199 17.02 2.04 -16.01
C ARG A 199 18.35 1.90 -15.25
N PHE A 200 19.36 1.37 -15.91
CA PHE A 200 20.67 1.24 -15.29
C PHE A 200 21.31 2.60 -14.98
N LYS A 201 21.28 3.54 -15.92
CA LYS A 201 21.78 4.90 -15.69
C LYS A 201 20.96 5.61 -14.63
N PHE A 202 19.63 5.45 -14.64
CA PHE A 202 18.76 6.02 -13.62
C PHE A 202 19.12 5.51 -12.22
N ILE A 203 19.25 4.18 -12.05
CA ILE A 203 19.65 3.55 -10.78
C ILE A 203 21.00 4.08 -10.31
N LYS A 204 22.00 4.15 -11.21
CA LYS A 204 23.32 4.68 -10.89
C LYS A 204 23.29 6.12 -10.41
N ALA A 205 22.56 6.99 -11.10
CA ALA A 205 22.40 8.41 -10.74
C ALA A 205 21.71 8.59 -9.39
N VAL A 206 20.65 7.81 -9.14
CA VAL A 206 19.94 7.85 -7.86
C VAL A 206 20.83 7.37 -6.72
N ARG A 207 21.54 6.26 -6.87
CA ARG A 207 22.47 5.74 -5.85
C ARG A 207 23.57 6.71 -5.52
N GLN A 208 24.17 7.34 -6.52
CA GLN A 208 25.18 8.36 -6.31
C GLN A 208 24.62 9.54 -5.49
N ARG A 209 23.36 9.94 -5.74
CA ARG A 209 22.67 10.96 -4.95
C ARG A 209 22.38 10.49 -3.52
N GLN A 210 21.98 9.23 -3.34
CA GLN A 210 21.76 8.63 -2.01
C GLN A 210 23.04 8.67 -1.18
N GLU A 211 24.17 8.20 -1.73
CA GLU A 211 25.47 8.20 -1.08
C GLU A 211 25.91 9.63 -0.69
N GLN A 212 25.75 10.61 -1.58
CA GLN A 212 26.06 12.01 -1.30
C GLN A 212 25.20 12.59 -0.17
N THR A 213 23.92 12.21 -0.10
CA THR A 213 23.01 12.70 0.93
C THR A 213 23.33 12.09 2.29
N ILE A 214 23.62 10.79 2.32
CA ILE A 214 24.02 10.05 3.53
C ILE A 214 25.36 10.61 4.05
N ALA A 215 26.33 10.85 3.17
CA ALA A 215 27.64 11.41 3.55
C ALA A 215 27.51 12.83 4.16
N LYS A 216 26.59 13.65 3.64
CA LYS A 216 26.32 14.98 4.20
C LYS A 216 25.67 14.93 5.58
N GLN A 217 24.78 13.96 5.83
CA GLN A 217 24.15 13.80 7.14
C GLN A 217 25.14 13.28 8.20
N GLY A 218 25.96 12.28 7.88
CA GLY A 218 27.00 11.78 8.77
C GLY A 218 28.10 12.79 9.12
N GLY A 219 28.32 13.80 8.25
CA GLY A 219 29.27 14.89 8.54
C GLY A 219 28.73 15.98 9.47
N GLN A 220 27.41 16.13 9.60
CA GLN A 220 26.81 17.11 10.51
C GLN A 220 26.79 16.65 11.97
N ASP A 221 26.67 15.36 12.22
CA ASP A 221 26.61 14.80 13.58
C ASP A 221 27.97 14.85 14.28
N THR A 222 29.09 14.96 13.55
CA THR A 222 30.44 15.06 14.11
C THR A 222 30.87 16.46 14.52
N CYS A 223 30.18 17.51 14.03
CA CYS A 223 30.54 18.90 14.34
C CYS A 223 29.87 19.48 15.60
N THR A 224 28.86 18.81 16.16
CA THR A 224 28.12 19.32 17.33
C THR A 224 28.62 18.81 18.68
N SER A 225 29.67 17.96 18.73
CA SER A 225 30.16 17.36 19.96
C SER A 225 31.47 17.99 20.53
N THR A 226 31.92 19.16 20.02
CA THR A 226 33.22 19.74 20.41
C THR A 226 33.13 21.08 21.17
N ASP A 227 31.92 21.53 21.56
CA ASP A 227 31.79 22.71 22.42
C ASP A 227 30.94 22.36 23.67
N SER A 228 31.61 21.78 24.67
CA SER A 228 31.15 21.72 26.05
C SER A 228 32.33 21.67 27.01
#